data_a862ad6118eb2a1a38ea73f16980724c
#
_entry.id   a862ad6118eb2a1a38ea73f16980724c
#
_cell.length_a   1.000
_cell.length_b   1.000
_cell.length_c   1.000
_cell.angle_alpha   90.00
_cell.angle_beta   90.00
_cell.angle_gamma   90.00
#
_symmetry.space_group_name_H-M   'P 1'
#
loop_
_entity.id
_entity.type
_entity.pdbx_description
1 polymer ?
#
loop_
_entity_poly.entity_id
_entity_poly.type
_entity_poly.pdbx_seq_one_letter_code
_entity_poly.pdbx_strand_id
1 'polypeptide(L)'
;MTLFTPASLFVDVSCDVGMGFSWAHPTSFTQPIIELANGVHYYAVDHSPSYLWNSATWEISEALLPHLDTVLSGPAAWNSTPTISRAIEIRDGTVVNPSILSFQQREDAY
;
A
#
# COMPACT_ATOMS: atom_id res chain seq x y z
N MET A 1 24.29 4.81 1.76
CA MET A 1 24.11 4.60 0.30
C MET A 1 25.40 4.25 -0.46
N THR A 2 26.51 4.05 0.21
CA THR A 2 27.81 3.72 -0.42
C THR A 2 27.86 2.31 -1.05
N LEU A 3 26.83 1.48 -0.87
CA LEU A 3 26.79 0.10 -1.39
C LEU A 3 26.17 -0.01 -2.79
N PHE A 4 25.60 1.06 -3.32
CA PHE A 4 24.98 1.05 -4.64
C PHE A 4 25.92 1.62 -5.68
N THR A 5 25.93 0.99 -6.85
CA THR A 5 26.68 1.50 -7.99
C THR A 5 26.03 2.80 -8.52
N PRO A 6 26.83 3.75 -9.04
CA PRO A 6 26.28 4.91 -9.73
C PRO A 6 25.29 4.50 -10.83
N ALA A 7 24.29 5.33 -11.06
CA ALA A 7 23.18 5.09 -12.01
C ALA A 7 22.25 3.90 -11.65
N SER A 8 22.32 3.36 -10.43
CA SER A 8 21.28 2.44 -9.94
C SER A 8 19.95 3.16 -9.79
N LEU A 9 18.84 2.45 -10.06
CA LEU A 9 17.49 2.96 -9.84
C LEU A 9 16.87 2.24 -8.64
N PHE A 10 16.37 3.00 -7.68
CA PHE A 10 15.51 2.57 -6.61
C PHE A 10 14.05 2.86 -6.97
N VAL A 11 13.22 1.83 -6.99
CA VAL A 11 11.77 1.98 -7.11
C VAL A 11 11.15 1.62 -5.76
N ASP A 12 10.67 2.63 -5.04
CA ASP A 12 10.02 2.47 -3.75
C ASP A 12 8.50 2.39 -3.96
N VAL A 13 7.95 1.19 -3.82
CA VAL A 13 6.51 0.93 -4.00
C VAL A 13 5.71 1.39 -2.78
N SER A 14 6.32 1.44 -1.58
CA SER A 14 5.65 1.93 -0.36
C SER A 14 5.48 3.44 -0.37
N CYS A 15 6.39 4.19 -1.03
CA CYS A 15 6.42 5.63 -1.29
C CYS A 15 6.10 6.57 -0.11
N ASP A 16 5.66 6.09 1.02
CA ASP A 16 5.30 6.90 2.18
C ASP A 16 6.52 7.37 2.97
N VAL A 17 6.38 8.52 3.65
CA VAL A 17 7.45 9.12 4.42
C VAL A 17 7.97 8.14 5.49
N GLY A 18 9.23 7.76 5.38
CA GLY A 18 9.93 6.90 6.34
C GLY A 18 9.46 5.44 6.38
N MET A 19 8.58 4.99 5.47
CA MET A 19 8.02 3.64 5.53
C MET A 19 9.03 2.58 5.06
N GLY A 20 9.52 2.67 3.83
CA GLY A 20 10.51 1.71 3.32
C GLY A 20 11.90 1.94 3.88
N PHE A 21 12.28 3.19 4.02
CA PHE A 21 13.58 3.66 4.53
C PHE A 21 13.36 4.91 5.37
N SER A 22 14.24 5.17 6.35
CA SER A 22 14.13 6.36 7.22
C SER A 22 14.17 7.70 6.46
N TRP A 23 14.72 7.71 5.25
CA TRP A 23 14.82 8.86 4.36
C TRP A 23 13.79 8.81 3.20
N ALA A 24 12.94 7.78 3.13
CA ALA A 24 11.93 7.64 2.09
C ALA A 24 10.92 8.80 2.14
N HIS A 25 10.59 9.33 0.98
CA HIS A 25 9.55 10.33 0.79
C HIS A 25 8.98 10.24 -0.63
N PRO A 26 7.68 10.52 -0.83
CA PRO A 26 7.09 10.44 -2.15
C PRO A 26 7.71 11.44 -3.12
N THR A 27 7.83 11.01 -4.38
CA THR A 27 8.11 11.87 -5.53
C THR A 27 6.79 12.23 -6.23
N SER A 28 6.83 13.03 -7.29
CA SER A 28 5.61 13.49 -7.96
C SER A 28 5.56 13.09 -9.43
N PHE A 29 4.39 13.17 -10.06
CA PHE A 29 4.26 12.95 -11.50
C PHE A 29 5.07 13.95 -12.34
N THR A 30 5.27 15.16 -11.84
CA THR A 30 6.06 16.19 -12.52
C THR A 30 7.56 16.04 -12.32
N GLN A 31 7.97 15.39 -11.23
CA GLN A 31 9.35 15.06 -10.91
C GLN A 31 9.42 13.64 -10.35
N PRO A 32 9.26 12.63 -11.21
CA PRO A 32 9.09 11.23 -10.76
C PRO A 32 10.39 10.64 -10.22
N ILE A 33 11.53 11.13 -10.68
CA ILE A 33 12.85 10.63 -10.28
C ILE A 33 13.62 11.78 -9.67
N ILE A 34 14.25 11.52 -8.54
CA ILE A 34 15.23 12.39 -7.92
C ILE A 34 16.59 11.69 -7.87
N GLU A 35 17.66 12.45 -7.98
CA GLU A 35 19.01 11.94 -7.81
C GLU A 35 19.40 12.02 -6.34
N LEU A 36 19.82 10.90 -5.80
CA LEU A 36 20.37 10.78 -4.46
C LEU A 36 21.90 10.85 -4.52
N ALA A 37 22.54 10.79 -3.34
CA ALA A 37 23.99 10.72 -3.25
C ALA A 37 24.55 9.58 -4.10
N ASN A 38 25.73 9.81 -4.72
CA ASN A 38 26.47 8.88 -5.58
C ASN A 38 25.79 8.57 -6.94
N GLY A 39 24.90 9.45 -7.45
CA GLY A 39 24.25 9.24 -8.74
C GLY A 39 23.22 8.09 -8.74
N VAL A 40 22.72 7.74 -7.59
CA VAL A 40 21.60 6.78 -7.47
C VAL A 40 20.30 7.52 -7.73
N HIS A 41 19.44 6.95 -8.57
CA HIS A 41 18.12 7.49 -8.86
C HIS A 41 17.06 6.86 -7.95
N TYR A 42 16.11 7.66 -7.50
CA TYR A 42 15.03 7.23 -6.64
C TYR A 42 13.67 7.62 -7.23
N TYR A 43 12.79 6.64 -7.35
CA TYR A 43 11.42 6.78 -7.82
C TYR A 43 10.46 6.32 -6.72
N ALA A 44 9.53 7.17 -6.32
CA ALA A 44 8.50 6.88 -5.31
C ALA A 44 7.22 7.67 -5.59
N VAL A 45 6.74 7.62 -6.84
CA VAL A 45 5.49 8.32 -7.19
C VAL A 45 4.33 7.59 -6.56
N ASP A 46 3.65 8.25 -5.62
CA ASP A 46 2.37 7.82 -5.12
C ASP A 46 1.36 7.74 -6.27
N HIS A 47 0.45 6.78 -6.22
CA HIS A 47 -0.52 6.52 -7.30
C HIS A 47 0.10 6.18 -8.67
N SER A 48 1.28 5.56 -8.70
CA SER A 48 1.92 5.10 -9.96
C SER A 48 0.98 4.32 -10.89
N PRO A 49 0.04 3.48 -10.41
CA PRO A 49 -0.94 2.81 -11.28
C PRO A 49 -1.78 3.76 -12.13
N SER A 50 -1.91 5.03 -11.75
CA SER A 50 -2.65 6.04 -12.51
C SER A 50 -2.04 6.36 -13.89
N TYR A 51 -0.76 6.06 -14.12
CA TYR A 51 -0.15 6.15 -15.45
C TYR A 51 -0.80 5.21 -16.46
N LEU A 52 -1.29 4.06 -15.99
CA LEU A 52 -1.95 3.03 -16.80
C LEU A 52 -3.30 2.66 -16.17
N TRP A 53 -4.09 3.69 -15.86
CA TRP A 53 -5.31 3.55 -15.06
C TRP A 53 -6.31 2.50 -15.59
N ASN A 54 -6.47 2.36 -16.92
CA ASN A 54 -7.33 1.34 -17.51
C ASN A 54 -6.87 -0.08 -17.14
N SER A 55 -5.58 -0.37 -17.36
CA SER A 55 -5.01 -1.67 -17.05
C SER A 55 -5.01 -1.93 -15.56
N ALA A 56 -4.64 -0.93 -14.74
CA ALA A 56 -4.65 -1.06 -13.30
C ALA A 56 -6.05 -1.33 -12.74
N THR A 57 -7.07 -0.60 -13.24
CA THR A 57 -8.47 -0.81 -12.84
C THR A 57 -8.94 -2.21 -13.22
N TRP A 58 -8.61 -2.67 -14.42
CA TRP A 58 -8.96 -4.01 -14.88
C TRP A 58 -8.36 -5.09 -13.98
N GLU A 59 -7.04 -5.06 -13.76
CA GLU A 59 -6.33 -6.05 -12.94
C GLU A 59 -6.85 -6.07 -11.49
N ILE A 60 -7.09 -4.91 -10.88
CA ILE A 60 -7.63 -4.81 -9.53
C ILE A 60 -9.05 -5.40 -9.49
N SER A 61 -9.89 -5.07 -10.47
CA SER A 61 -11.26 -5.58 -10.53
C SER A 61 -11.30 -7.10 -10.69
N GLU A 62 -10.51 -7.66 -11.59
CA GLU A 62 -10.39 -9.11 -11.78
C GLU A 62 -9.91 -9.82 -10.50
N ALA A 63 -8.99 -9.21 -9.76
CA ALA A 63 -8.52 -9.76 -8.49
C ALA A 63 -9.57 -9.71 -7.37
N LEU A 64 -10.46 -8.71 -7.37
CA LEU A 64 -11.49 -8.53 -6.34
C LEU A 64 -12.78 -9.30 -6.61
N LEU A 65 -13.19 -9.43 -7.88
CA LEU A 65 -14.45 -10.08 -8.27
C LEU A 65 -14.66 -11.48 -7.66
N PRO A 66 -13.66 -12.38 -7.62
CA PRO A 66 -13.84 -13.71 -7.01
C PRO A 66 -14.21 -13.68 -5.52
N HIS A 67 -13.97 -12.57 -4.84
CA HIS A 67 -14.25 -12.41 -3.41
C HIS A 67 -15.58 -11.71 -3.13
N LEU A 68 -16.18 -11.10 -4.15
CA LEU A 68 -17.37 -10.26 -3.97
C LEU A 68 -18.55 -11.01 -3.39
N ASP A 69 -18.84 -12.22 -3.89
CA ASP A 69 -19.95 -13.04 -3.40
C ASP A 69 -19.78 -13.39 -1.92
N THR A 70 -18.55 -13.69 -1.49
CA THR A 70 -18.24 -13.95 -0.09
C THR A 70 -18.49 -12.72 0.78
N VAL A 71 -18.07 -11.54 0.30
CA VAL A 71 -18.28 -10.28 1.03
C VAL A 71 -19.78 -9.97 1.15
N LEU A 72 -20.55 -10.15 0.09
CA LEU A 72 -22.00 -9.91 0.08
C LEU A 72 -22.79 -10.95 0.91
N SER A 73 -22.24 -12.14 1.10
CA SER A 73 -22.87 -13.21 1.91
C SER A 73 -22.85 -12.94 3.42
N GLY A 74 -22.09 -11.95 3.87
CA GLY A 74 -22.11 -11.49 5.25
C GLY A 74 -21.19 -12.23 6.23
N PRO A 75 -21.33 -11.94 7.54
CA PRO A 75 -20.33 -12.30 8.57
C PRO A 75 -19.98 -13.78 8.67
N ALA A 76 -20.95 -14.67 8.45
CA ALA A 76 -20.70 -16.12 8.51
C ALA A 76 -19.72 -16.57 7.42
N ALA A 77 -19.89 -16.07 6.19
CA ALA A 77 -19.00 -16.33 5.06
C ALA A 77 -17.62 -15.69 5.27
N TRP A 78 -17.56 -14.48 5.84
CA TRP A 78 -16.29 -13.82 6.13
C TRP A 78 -15.42 -14.61 7.08
N ASN A 79 -16.03 -15.14 8.16
CA ASN A 79 -15.31 -15.92 9.18
C ASN A 79 -14.76 -17.25 8.64
N SER A 80 -15.45 -17.85 7.68
CA SER A 80 -15.06 -19.14 7.07
C SER A 80 -14.04 -18.99 5.93
N THR A 81 -13.79 -17.77 5.45
CA THR A 81 -12.90 -17.49 4.31
C THR A 81 -11.65 -16.75 4.78
N PRO A 82 -10.48 -17.42 4.88
CA PRO A 82 -9.27 -16.82 5.46
C PRO A 82 -8.84 -15.50 4.81
N THR A 83 -8.98 -15.36 3.49
CA THR A 83 -8.64 -14.13 2.77
C THR A 83 -9.48 -12.95 3.26
N ILE A 84 -10.79 -13.15 3.35
CA ILE A 84 -11.72 -12.09 3.78
C ILE A 84 -11.53 -11.81 5.27
N SER A 85 -11.46 -12.86 6.09
CA SER A 85 -11.34 -12.72 7.55
C SER A 85 -10.09 -11.92 7.96
N ARG A 86 -8.97 -12.09 7.24
CA ARG A 86 -7.72 -11.34 7.47
C ARG A 86 -7.75 -9.90 6.96
N ALA A 87 -8.63 -9.60 6.01
CA ALA A 87 -8.79 -8.28 5.44
C ALA A 87 -9.76 -7.38 6.23
N ILE A 88 -10.40 -7.91 7.28
CA ILE A 88 -11.30 -7.13 8.11
C ILE A 88 -10.48 -6.28 9.06
N GLU A 89 -10.54 -4.96 8.86
CA GLU A 89 -9.86 -3.96 9.68
C GLU A 89 -10.77 -3.40 10.78
N ILE A 90 -12.08 -3.27 10.47
CA ILE A 90 -13.10 -2.77 11.40
C ILE A 90 -14.28 -3.74 11.36
N ARG A 91 -14.75 -4.14 12.53
CA ARG A 91 -15.93 -4.99 12.68
C ARG A 91 -16.90 -4.40 13.70
N ASP A 92 -18.15 -4.24 13.31
CA ASP A 92 -19.22 -3.72 14.18
C ASP A 92 -18.83 -2.39 14.88
N GLY A 93 -18.12 -1.53 14.16
CA GLY A 93 -17.63 -0.24 14.65
C GLY A 93 -16.34 -0.31 15.46
N THR A 94 -15.82 -1.51 15.71
CA THR A 94 -14.58 -1.70 16.48
C THR A 94 -13.40 -1.99 15.55
N VAL A 95 -12.29 -1.30 15.74
CA VAL A 95 -11.03 -1.56 15.03
C VAL A 95 -10.44 -2.88 15.53
N VAL A 96 -10.29 -3.86 14.63
CA VAL A 96 -9.78 -5.20 14.97
C VAL A 96 -8.30 -5.38 14.61
N ASN A 97 -7.74 -4.49 13.78
CA ASN A 97 -6.31 -4.49 13.47
C ASN A 97 -5.56 -3.54 14.40
N PRO A 98 -4.73 -4.05 15.32
CA PRO A 98 -4.00 -3.20 16.26
C PRO A 98 -2.99 -2.26 15.59
N SER A 99 -2.55 -2.56 14.37
CA SER A 99 -1.66 -1.68 13.61
C SER A 99 -2.30 -0.34 13.28
N ILE A 100 -3.62 -0.31 13.08
CA ILE A 100 -4.36 0.93 12.84
C ILE A 100 -4.33 1.82 14.11
N LEU A 101 -4.57 1.22 15.28
CA LEU A 101 -4.54 1.95 16.55
C LEU A 101 -3.14 2.53 16.80
N SER A 102 -2.11 1.71 16.60
CA SER A 102 -0.71 2.13 16.75
C SER A 102 -0.35 3.27 15.78
N PHE A 103 -0.74 3.17 14.52
CA PHE A 103 -0.48 4.21 13.52
C PHE A 103 -1.19 5.53 13.85
N GLN A 104 -2.44 5.45 14.35
CA GLN A 104 -3.22 6.61 14.75
C GLN A 104 -2.90 7.11 16.15
N GLN A 105 -1.99 6.47 16.88
CA GLN A 105 -1.66 6.77 18.29
C GLN A 105 -2.91 6.77 19.19
N ARG A 106 -3.83 5.84 18.96
CA ARG A 106 -5.06 5.66 19.72
C ARG A 106 -4.91 4.49 20.70
N GLU A 107 -5.51 4.65 21.88
CA GLU A 107 -5.59 3.59 22.89
C GLU A 107 -6.90 2.80 22.80
N ASP A 108 -7.94 3.37 22.21
CA ASP A 108 -9.26 2.78 22.05
C ASP A 108 -9.51 2.28 20.62
N ALA A 109 -10.36 1.29 20.51
CA ALA A 109 -10.73 0.66 19.25
C ALA A 109 -12.01 1.26 18.61
N TYR A 110 -12.58 2.30 19.20
CA TYR A 110 -13.83 2.93 18.76
C TYR A 110 -13.60 4.24 18.02
#